data_d51806842186a02eafdaaab38ebe4431
#
_entry.id   d51806842186a02eafdaaab38ebe4431
#
_cell.length_a   1.000
_cell.length_b   1.000
_cell.length_c   1.000
_cell.angle_alpha   90.00
_cell.angle_beta   90.00
_cell.angle_gamma   90.00
#
_symmetry.space_group_name_H-M   'P 1'
#
loop_
_entity.id
_entity.type
_entity.pdbx_description
1 polymer ?
#
loop_
_entity_poly.entity_id
_entity_poly.type
_entity_poly.pdbx_seq_one_letter_code
_entity_poly.pdbx_strand_id
1 'polypeptide(L)'
;MNKRVVIVSAVRTPIGSFMGGLSTVAAPRLGAVAIKGALDKINLDPNLVDEVYMGNVVQAGVGQAPARQAAIFAGLPNTVACTTINKVCASGMKAVMLGAQAIQCGDAEIVVAGGMENMSLIPHYMNLRNGTKFGPATMLDGMQKDGLTDAYDNSAMGVCADLCAAEYNFTREDQDNYAIQSYERSANAWNSGKFDNEIVPVAVPQRKGDPIIVAKDEEFTNVKLDKIPSLNPVFTKDGTVTAANASTINDGAAAVILMSEEKAIALGLKPLAYIKGYADAAQEPKWFTTSPAKALPKALEKAGIAISDVDYFEFNEAFAVVGLANSRILGLDDSNVNVNGGAVSLGHPLGCSGVRIIVTLINVLEQNNGTIGAAAICNGGGGASAIVIERI
;
A
#
# COMPACT_ATOMS: atom_id res chain seq x y z
N MET A 1 -29.70 11.64 3.45
CA MET A 1 -29.32 10.25 3.73
C MET A 1 -27.88 10.07 3.32
N ASN A 2 -27.04 9.47 4.14
CA ASN A 2 -25.64 9.22 3.78
C ASN A 2 -25.62 8.16 2.66
N LYS A 3 -25.06 8.49 1.48
CA LYS A 3 -24.95 7.54 0.35
C LYS A 3 -24.09 6.35 0.78
N ARG A 4 -24.52 5.13 0.47
CA ARG A 4 -23.66 3.95 0.62
C ARG A 4 -22.58 3.99 -0.48
N VAL A 5 -21.34 3.78 -0.09
CA VAL A 5 -20.20 3.74 -1.01
C VAL A 5 -19.80 2.30 -1.25
N VAL A 6 -19.67 1.96 -2.53
CA VAL A 6 -19.24 0.64 -2.98
C VAL A 6 -17.93 0.71 -3.76
N ILE A 7 -17.15 -0.36 -3.67
CA ILE A 7 -16.00 -0.62 -4.54
C ILE A 7 -16.52 -1.53 -5.67
N VAL A 8 -16.38 -1.08 -6.91
CA VAL A 8 -16.85 -1.83 -8.08
C VAL A 8 -15.71 -2.44 -8.90
N SER A 9 -14.49 -1.94 -8.72
CA SER A 9 -13.29 -2.50 -9.33
C SER A 9 -12.10 -2.32 -8.39
N ALA A 10 -11.19 -3.31 -8.38
CA ALA A 10 -9.99 -3.30 -7.57
C ALA A 10 -8.89 -4.08 -8.32
N VAL A 11 -7.75 -3.42 -8.55
CA VAL A 11 -6.60 -4.02 -9.25
C VAL A 11 -5.29 -3.40 -8.77
N ARG A 12 -4.18 -4.07 -9.05
CA ARG A 12 -2.82 -3.58 -8.84
C ARG A 12 -1.88 -4.01 -9.97
N THR A 13 -0.80 -3.32 -10.13
CA THR A 13 0.34 -3.85 -10.89
C THR A 13 1.02 -4.96 -10.09
N PRO A 14 1.87 -5.78 -10.71
CA PRO A 14 2.90 -6.49 -9.96
C PRO A 14 3.71 -5.50 -9.13
N ILE A 15 4.32 -6.01 -8.05
CA ILE A 15 5.29 -5.24 -7.25
C ILE A 15 6.69 -5.64 -7.72
N GLY A 16 7.42 -4.65 -8.24
CA GLY A 16 8.81 -4.80 -8.66
C GLY A 16 9.77 -4.67 -7.48
N SER A 17 10.83 -5.46 -7.47
CA SER A 17 11.96 -5.29 -6.55
C SER A 17 12.71 -3.98 -6.83
N PHE A 18 13.46 -3.51 -5.84
CA PHE A 18 14.34 -2.36 -6.03
C PHE A 18 15.33 -2.60 -7.16
N MET A 19 15.38 -1.68 -8.14
CA MET A 19 16.15 -1.80 -9.37
C MET A 19 15.77 -3.02 -10.23
N GLY A 20 14.59 -3.60 -10.01
CA GLY A 20 14.04 -4.75 -10.75
C GLY A 20 13.28 -4.40 -12.02
N GLY A 21 12.35 -5.25 -12.42
CA GLY A 21 11.64 -5.19 -13.71
C GLY A 21 10.81 -3.92 -13.93
N LEU A 22 10.34 -3.26 -12.86
CA LEU A 22 9.56 -2.01 -12.94
C LEU A 22 10.41 -0.75 -12.75
N SER A 23 11.69 -0.87 -12.46
CA SER A 23 12.57 0.23 -12.04
C SER A 23 12.65 1.42 -13.00
N THR A 24 12.38 1.23 -14.30
CA THR A 24 12.44 2.29 -15.32
C THR A 24 11.09 2.94 -15.61
N VAL A 25 10.01 2.49 -14.97
CA VAL A 25 8.64 2.98 -15.22
C VAL A 25 8.26 3.99 -14.15
N ALA A 26 8.19 5.27 -14.50
CA ALA A 26 7.86 6.34 -13.54
C ALA A 26 6.54 6.07 -12.78
N ALA A 27 6.47 6.47 -11.51
CA ALA A 27 5.31 6.23 -10.65
C ALA A 27 3.96 6.63 -11.31
N PRO A 28 3.81 7.81 -11.99
CA PRO A 28 2.57 8.14 -12.68
C PRO A 28 2.24 7.20 -13.84
N ARG A 29 3.22 6.56 -14.47
CA ARG A 29 2.98 5.55 -15.52
C ARG A 29 2.49 4.24 -14.92
N LEU A 30 3.04 3.80 -13.77
CA LEU A 30 2.51 2.66 -13.01
C LEU A 30 1.07 2.94 -12.54
N GLY A 31 0.84 4.15 -11.99
CA GLY A 31 -0.50 4.60 -11.62
C GLY A 31 -1.49 4.57 -12.78
N ALA A 32 -1.06 4.99 -13.98
CA ALA A 32 -1.89 4.95 -15.17
C ALA A 32 -2.28 3.51 -15.57
N VAL A 33 -1.36 2.54 -15.44
CA VAL A 33 -1.68 1.13 -15.68
C VAL A 33 -2.74 0.62 -14.72
N ALA A 34 -2.62 0.94 -13.42
CA ALA A 34 -3.60 0.53 -12.42
C ALA A 34 -4.96 1.20 -12.64
N ILE A 35 -5.01 2.51 -12.93
CA ILE A 35 -6.24 3.23 -13.22
C ILE A 35 -6.92 2.65 -14.46
N LYS A 36 -6.18 2.52 -15.56
CA LYS A 36 -6.71 1.96 -16.80
C LYS A 36 -7.20 0.53 -16.60
N GLY A 37 -6.43 -0.31 -15.93
CA GLY A 37 -6.82 -1.68 -15.62
C GLY A 37 -8.10 -1.76 -14.78
N ALA A 38 -8.28 -0.84 -13.82
CA ALA A 38 -9.50 -0.78 -13.01
C ALA A 38 -10.73 -0.39 -13.84
N LEU A 39 -10.59 0.56 -14.78
CA LEU A 39 -11.65 0.97 -15.70
C LEU A 39 -11.98 -0.15 -16.70
N ASP A 40 -10.97 -0.72 -17.34
CA ASP A 40 -11.11 -1.78 -18.35
C ASP A 40 -11.79 -3.03 -17.76
N LYS A 41 -11.46 -3.40 -16.51
CA LYS A 41 -12.01 -4.58 -15.83
C LYS A 41 -13.53 -4.59 -15.75
N ILE A 42 -14.15 -3.41 -15.69
CA ILE A 42 -15.61 -3.23 -15.61
C ILE A 42 -16.19 -2.51 -16.84
N ASN A 43 -15.41 -2.28 -17.88
CA ASN A 43 -15.80 -1.54 -19.08
C ASN A 43 -16.43 -0.17 -18.76
N LEU A 44 -15.90 0.55 -17.78
CA LEU A 44 -16.40 1.88 -17.40
C LEU A 44 -15.88 2.93 -18.37
N ASP A 45 -16.79 3.76 -18.91
CA ASP A 45 -16.43 4.92 -19.73
C ASP A 45 -15.62 5.92 -18.87
N PRO A 46 -14.36 6.23 -19.26
CA PRO A 46 -13.53 7.20 -18.54
C PRO A 46 -14.16 8.60 -18.38
N ASN A 47 -15.11 8.97 -19.26
CA ASN A 47 -15.82 10.24 -19.20
C ASN A 47 -16.80 10.34 -18.03
N LEU A 48 -17.13 9.24 -17.37
CA LEU A 48 -18.01 9.21 -16.21
C LEU A 48 -17.28 9.44 -14.87
N VAL A 49 -15.94 9.48 -14.89
CA VAL A 49 -15.14 9.69 -13.67
C VAL A 49 -15.14 11.15 -13.30
N ASP A 50 -15.57 11.47 -12.06
CA ASP A 50 -15.63 12.84 -11.55
C ASP A 50 -14.27 13.26 -10.97
N GLU A 51 -13.64 12.40 -10.15
CA GLU A 51 -12.41 12.72 -9.43
C GLU A 51 -11.42 11.56 -9.38
N VAL A 52 -10.13 11.91 -9.24
CA VAL A 52 -9.03 10.96 -9.05
C VAL A 52 -8.21 11.36 -7.83
N TYR A 53 -8.07 10.46 -6.87
CA TYR A 53 -7.17 10.58 -5.73
C TYR A 53 -6.09 9.51 -5.80
N MET A 54 -4.81 9.91 -5.92
CA MET A 54 -3.69 8.97 -5.96
C MET A 54 -2.66 9.29 -4.89
N GLY A 55 -2.34 8.30 -4.06
CA GLY A 55 -1.23 8.35 -3.13
C GLY A 55 0.12 8.36 -3.87
N ASN A 56 1.02 9.24 -3.48
CA ASN A 56 2.42 9.22 -3.91
C ASN A 56 3.26 9.97 -2.86
N VAL A 57 4.31 9.36 -2.36
CA VAL A 57 5.06 9.87 -1.19
C VAL A 57 6.27 10.67 -1.59
N VAL A 58 7.21 10.06 -2.30
CA VAL A 58 8.47 10.71 -2.67
C VAL A 58 8.36 11.25 -4.09
N GLN A 59 8.06 12.55 -4.19
CA GLN A 59 7.67 13.19 -5.45
C GLN A 59 8.82 13.96 -6.14
N ALA A 60 10.04 13.91 -5.58
CA ALA A 60 11.17 14.58 -6.18
C ALA A 60 11.45 14.04 -7.60
N GLY A 61 11.53 14.94 -8.59
CA GLY A 61 11.78 14.58 -9.98
C GLY A 61 10.58 13.98 -10.76
N VAL A 62 9.44 13.71 -10.10
CA VAL A 62 8.24 13.12 -10.76
C VAL A 62 7.50 14.15 -11.63
N GLY A 63 7.67 15.43 -11.36
CA GLY A 63 6.95 16.52 -12.04
C GLY A 63 5.71 16.97 -11.29
N GLN A 64 4.95 17.89 -11.89
CA GLN A 64 3.77 18.47 -11.24
C GLN A 64 2.61 17.45 -11.16
N ALA A 65 1.88 17.47 -10.04
CA ALA A 65 0.61 16.79 -9.85
C ALA A 65 0.63 15.31 -10.32
N PRO A 66 1.40 14.41 -9.66
CA PRO A 66 1.54 13.02 -10.08
C PRO A 66 0.20 12.29 -10.32
N ALA A 67 -0.83 12.52 -9.49
CA ALA A 67 -2.15 11.94 -9.69
C ALA A 67 -2.78 12.36 -11.02
N ARG A 68 -2.63 13.65 -11.39
CA ARG A 68 -3.14 14.12 -12.67
C ARG A 68 -2.37 13.53 -13.85
N GLN A 69 -1.05 13.39 -13.73
CA GLN A 69 -0.28 12.70 -14.75
C GLN A 69 -0.80 11.27 -14.95
N ALA A 70 -1.00 10.52 -13.86
CA ALA A 70 -1.52 9.16 -13.92
C ALA A 70 -2.90 9.09 -14.59
N ALA A 71 -3.82 9.99 -14.23
CA ALA A 71 -5.15 10.09 -14.83
C ALA A 71 -5.11 10.34 -16.35
N ILE A 72 -4.34 11.33 -16.79
CA ILE A 72 -4.20 11.66 -18.20
C ILE A 72 -3.54 10.52 -18.98
N PHE A 73 -2.49 9.90 -18.42
CA PHE A 73 -1.82 8.76 -19.07
C PHE A 73 -2.71 7.50 -19.12
N ALA A 74 -3.68 7.37 -18.21
CA ALA A 74 -4.69 6.33 -18.24
C ALA A 74 -5.81 6.56 -19.27
N GLY A 75 -5.87 7.75 -19.87
CA GLY A 75 -6.86 8.12 -20.87
C GLY A 75 -8.11 8.79 -20.30
N LEU A 76 -8.09 9.27 -19.04
CA LEU A 76 -9.19 10.06 -18.51
C LEU A 76 -9.23 11.44 -19.18
N PRO A 77 -10.42 12.07 -19.30
CA PRO A 77 -10.56 13.38 -19.93
C PRO A 77 -9.89 14.49 -19.10
N ASN A 78 -9.50 15.56 -19.77
CA ASN A 78 -8.85 16.72 -19.14
C ASN A 78 -9.73 17.46 -18.12
N THR A 79 -11.01 17.17 -18.09
CA THR A 79 -12.00 17.77 -17.17
C THR A 79 -12.00 17.13 -15.79
N VAL A 80 -11.43 15.93 -15.64
CA VAL A 80 -11.39 15.21 -14.34
C VAL A 80 -10.50 15.94 -13.35
N ALA A 81 -11.02 16.23 -12.16
CA ALA A 81 -10.25 16.78 -11.07
C ALA A 81 -9.32 15.69 -10.45
N CYS A 82 -8.07 16.05 -10.15
CA CYS A 82 -7.09 15.08 -9.65
C CYS A 82 -6.32 15.65 -8.47
N THR A 83 -6.17 14.86 -7.41
CA THR A 83 -5.43 15.25 -6.20
C THR A 83 -4.41 14.18 -5.82
N THR A 84 -3.17 14.60 -5.60
CA THR A 84 -2.12 13.73 -5.07
C THR A 84 -2.14 13.78 -3.54
N ILE A 85 -2.18 12.62 -2.91
CA ILE A 85 -2.28 12.46 -1.46
C ILE A 85 -0.93 11.99 -0.91
N ASN A 86 -0.44 12.64 0.12
CA ASN A 86 0.71 12.18 0.88
C ASN A 86 0.34 12.06 2.38
N LYS A 87 0.26 10.83 2.85
CA LYS A 87 0.18 10.42 4.25
C LYS A 87 1.20 9.29 4.48
N VAL A 88 2.40 9.45 3.93
CA VAL A 88 3.46 8.44 3.92
C VAL A 88 2.89 7.08 3.46
N CYS A 89 3.19 5.97 4.13
CA CYS A 89 2.75 4.62 3.74
C CYS A 89 1.21 4.48 3.60
N ALA A 90 0.43 5.28 4.34
CA ALA A 90 -1.03 5.22 4.32
C ALA A 90 -1.68 6.04 3.18
N SER A 91 -0.88 6.64 2.28
CA SER A 91 -1.38 7.55 1.22
C SER A 91 -2.46 6.92 0.34
N GLY A 92 -2.25 5.69 -0.13
CA GLY A 92 -3.22 4.98 -0.97
C GLY A 92 -4.53 4.66 -0.25
N MET A 93 -4.48 4.23 1.01
CA MET A 93 -5.69 4.02 1.81
C MET A 93 -6.40 5.36 2.09
N LYS A 94 -5.64 6.42 2.37
CA LYS A 94 -6.22 7.76 2.58
C LYS A 94 -6.91 8.27 1.32
N ALA A 95 -6.38 7.99 0.13
CA ALA A 95 -7.05 8.30 -1.14
C ALA A 95 -8.43 7.61 -1.23
N VAL A 96 -8.53 6.33 -0.85
CA VAL A 96 -9.81 5.61 -0.80
C VAL A 96 -10.78 6.25 0.21
N MET A 97 -10.28 6.59 1.40
CA MET A 97 -11.11 7.25 2.43
C MET A 97 -11.65 8.60 1.95
N LEU A 98 -10.84 9.43 1.29
CA LEU A 98 -11.26 10.73 0.73
C LEU A 98 -12.24 10.56 -0.41
N GLY A 99 -12.02 9.58 -1.31
CA GLY A 99 -12.98 9.25 -2.36
C GLY A 99 -14.34 8.82 -1.81
N ALA A 100 -14.33 8.00 -0.76
CA ALA A 100 -15.57 7.63 -0.07
C ALA A 100 -16.28 8.85 0.56
N GLN A 101 -15.53 9.79 1.15
CA GLN A 101 -16.08 11.03 1.71
C GLN A 101 -16.70 11.91 0.62
N ALA A 102 -16.02 12.12 -0.52
CA ALA A 102 -16.54 12.90 -1.63
C ALA A 102 -17.89 12.36 -2.13
N ILE A 103 -18.03 11.03 -2.26
CA ILE A 103 -19.28 10.38 -2.64
C ILE A 103 -20.36 10.55 -1.56
N GLN A 104 -20.01 10.37 -0.28
CA GLN A 104 -20.96 10.52 0.84
C GLN A 104 -21.46 11.94 0.98
N CYS A 105 -20.61 12.94 0.73
CA CYS A 105 -20.96 14.37 0.75
C CYS A 105 -21.76 14.79 -0.51
N GLY A 106 -21.72 14.01 -1.57
CA GLY A 106 -22.41 14.30 -2.83
C GLY A 106 -21.58 15.17 -3.78
N ASP A 107 -20.29 15.37 -3.51
CA ASP A 107 -19.37 16.15 -4.36
C ASP A 107 -19.00 15.37 -5.63
N ALA A 108 -18.99 14.04 -5.56
CA ALA A 108 -18.70 13.13 -6.67
C ALA A 108 -19.66 11.93 -6.66
N GLU A 109 -19.84 11.27 -7.81
CA GLU A 109 -20.57 10.02 -7.94
C GLU A 109 -19.64 8.84 -8.25
N ILE A 110 -18.58 9.06 -9.05
CA ILE A 110 -17.60 8.05 -9.45
C ILE A 110 -16.20 8.59 -9.20
N VAL A 111 -15.45 7.92 -8.34
CA VAL A 111 -14.09 8.30 -7.95
C VAL A 111 -13.13 7.15 -8.23
N VAL A 112 -12.01 7.45 -8.88
CA VAL A 112 -10.85 6.57 -8.92
C VAL A 112 -9.95 6.92 -7.74
N ALA A 113 -9.71 5.96 -6.86
CA ALA A 113 -8.83 6.12 -5.71
C ALA A 113 -7.72 5.07 -5.74
N GLY A 114 -6.49 5.48 -5.50
CA GLY A 114 -5.37 4.56 -5.61
C GLY A 114 -4.08 5.09 -4.99
N GLY A 115 -2.98 4.48 -5.41
CA GLY A 115 -1.65 4.91 -5.03
C GLY A 115 -0.59 4.29 -5.93
N MET A 116 0.55 4.95 -5.98
CA MET A 116 1.66 4.60 -6.83
C MET A 116 2.97 5.04 -6.19
N GLU A 117 4.02 4.27 -6.40
CA GLU A 117 5.37 4.64 -6.03
C GLU A 117 6.35 3.96 -6.98
N ASN A 118 7.42 4.64 -7.33
CA ASN A 118 8.61 4.01 -7.89
C ASN A 118 9.80 4.45 -7.06
N MET A 119 10.23 3.58 -6.15
CA MET A 119 11.32 3.90 -5.23
C MET A 119 12.68 3.77 -5.91
N SER A 120 12.75 3.02 -7.01
CA SER A 120 13.98 2.85 -7.81
C SER A 120 14.38 4.13 -8.57
N LEU A 121 13.43 5.02 -8.88
CA LEU A 121 13.66 6.27 -9.61
C LEU A 121 13.78 7.51 -8.73
N ILE A 122 13.70 7.36 -7.41
CA ILE A 122 13.85 8.51 -6.50
C ILE A 122 15.27 9.07 -6.61
N PRO A 123 15.40 10.37 -6.92
CA PRO A 123 16.72 10.96 -7.14
C PRO A 123 17.47 11.23 -5.84
N HIS A 124 18.79 11.25 -5.93
CA HIS A 124 19.61 11.98 -4.99
C HIS A 124 19.53 13.47 -5.33
N TYR A 125 19.48 14.33 -4.33
CA TYR A 125 19.42 15.78 -4.52
C TYR A 125 20.33 16.54 -3.54
N MET A 126 20.58 17.80 -3.89
CA MET A 126 21.35 18.72 -3.04
C MET A 126 20.72 20.11 -3.08
N ASN A 127 20.81 20.84 -1.96
CA ASN A 127 20.30 22.19 -1.86
C ASN A 127 21.37 23.19 -2.37
N LEU A 128 21.22 23.61 -3.62
CA LEU A 128 22.18 24.52 -4.27
C LEU A 128 21.68 25.98 -4.40
N ARG A 129 20.44 26.31 -4.02
CA ARG A 129 19.93 27.70 -4.17
C ARG A 129 20.73 28.71 -3.38
N ASN A 130 21.22 28.35 -2.20
CA ASN A 130 22.08 29.20 -1.39
C ASN A 130 23.57 29.04 -1.70
N GLY A 131 23.93 28.10 -2.59
CA GLY A 131 25.30 27.78 -2.96
C GLY A 131 26.09 27.11 -1.82
N THR A 132 27.28 26.61 -2.19
CA THR A 132 28.32 26.19 -1.25
C THR A 132 29.49 27.11 -1.43
N LYS A 133 29.70 28.02 -0.46
CA LYS A 133 30.75 29.04 -0.58
C LYS A 133 32.16 28.48 -0.49
N PHE A 134 32.34 27.38 0.25
CA PHE A 134 33.62 26.76 0.49
C PHE A 134 33.45 25.30 0.97
N GLY A 135 34.35 24.41 0.56
CA GLY A 135 34.34 23.00 0.94
C GLY A 135 33.42 22.10 0.09
N PRO A 136 33.30 20.79 0.43
CA PRO A 136 32.51 19.84 -0.33
C PRO A 136 31.02 20.09 -0.16
N ALA A 137 30.22 19.67 -1.17
CA ALA A 137 28.77 19.62 -1.10
C ALA A 137 28.30 18.17 -0.93
N THR A 138 27.28 17.95 -0.11
CA THR A 138 26.70 16.62 0.16
C THR A 138 25.43 16.44 -0.65
N MET A 139 25.31 15.30 -1.35
CA MET A 139 24.07 14.84 -1.95
C MET A 139 23.28 14.01 -0.91
N LEU A 140 21.97 14.20 -0.89
CA LEU A 140 21.05 13.47 -0.04
C LEU A 140 20.33 12.40 -0.89
N ASP A 141 20.23 11.18 -0.39
CA ASP A 141 19.35 10.17 -0.94
C ASP A 141 17.90 10.57 -0.62
N GLY A 142 17.13 10.92 -1.66
CA GLY A 142 15.74 11.36 -1.49
C GLY A 142 14.83 10.28 -0.92
N MET A 143 15.09 9.02 -1.26
CA MET A 143 14.33 7.89 -0.71
C MET A 143 14.55 7.76 0.80
N GLN A 144 15.80 7.75 1.23
CA GLN A 144 16.14 7.69 2.65
C GLN A 144 15.59 8.91 3.39
N LYS A 145 15.84 10.12 2.87
CA LYS A 145 15.52 11.37 3.56
C LYS A 145 14.01 11.62 3.69
N ASP A 146 13.25 11.41 2.61
CA ASP A 146 11.84 11.82 2.54
C ASP A 146 10.87 10.64 2.77
N GLY A 147 11.36 9.39 2.64
CA GLY A 147 10.53 8.19 2.78
C GLY A 147 10.83 7.32 4.00
N LEU A 148 12.11 7.20 4.41
CA LEU A 148 12.56 6.15 5.33
C LEU A 148 13.28 6.66 6.59
N THR A 149 13.29 7.96 6.81
CA THR A 149 13.90 8.59 8.00
C THR A 149 12.85 9.36 8.78
N ASP A 150 12.81 9.15 10.10
CA ASP A 150 11.95 9.94 10.98
C ASP A 150 12.37 11.41 10.95
N ALA A 151 11.39 12.28 10.75
CA ALA A 151 11.64 13.71 10.57
C ALA A 151 12.00 14.44 11.88
N TYR A 152 11.73 13.84 13.03
CA TYR A 152 11.86 14.49 14.34
C TYR A 152 13.20 14.17 15.01
N ASP A 153 13.66 12.92 14.93
CA ASP A 153 14.92 12.48 15.53
C ASP A 153 15.99 12.03 14.52
N ASN A 154 15.63 12.00 13.22
CA ASN A 154 16.47 11.55 12.11
C ASN A 154 16.90 10.07 12.19
N SER A 155 16.22 9.24 12.96
CA SER A 155 16.46 7.79 12.96
C SER A 155 15.84 7.10 11.74
N ALA A 156 16.44 6.00 11.29
CA ALA A 156 15.84 5.16 10.27
C ALA A 156 14.59 4.46 10.84
N MET A 157 13.56 4.24 10.00
CA MET A 157 12.30 3.60 10.44
C MET A 157 12.51 2.24 11.11
N GLY A 158 13.54 1.48 10.71
CA GLY A 158 13.85 0.19 11.33
C GLY A 158 14.36 0.28 12.78
N VAL A 159 14.90 1.42 13.20
CA VAL A 159 15.23 1.65 14.62
C VAL A 159 13.96 1.63 15.48
N CYS A 160 12.87 2.20 14.99
CA CYS A 160 11.57 2.13 15.67
C CYS A 160 11.01 0.70 15.69
N ALA A 161 11.31 -0.11 14.67
CA ALA A 161 10.93 -1.53 14.64
C ALA A 161 11.71 -2.34 15.67
N ASP A 162 13.04 -2.12 15.81
CA ASP A 162 13.84 -2.72 16.88
C ASP A 162 13.33 -2.30 18.28
N LEU A 163 12.96 -1.02 18.45
CA LEU A 163 12.36 -0.53 19.70
C LEU A 163 11.03 -1.22 19.99
N CYS A 164 10.19 -1.41 19.00
CA CYS A 164 8.92 -2.14 19.14
C CYS A 164 9.15 -3.61 19.53
N ALA A 165 10.13 -4.27 18.91
CA ALA A 165 10.48 -5.65 19.26
C ALA A 165 10.91 -5.77 20.73
N ALA A 166 11.74 -4.85 21.21
CA ALA A 166 12.17 -4.81 22.60
C ALA A 166 11.00 -4.56 23.56
N GLU A 167 10.15 -3.56 23.29
CA GLU A 167 9.01 -3.20 24.16
C GLU A 167 8.00 -4.34 24.30
N TYR A 168 7.71 -5.04 23.21
CA TYR A 168 6.74 -6.15 23.21
C TYR A 168 7.39 -7.52 23.40
N ASN A 169 8.70 -7.57 23.70
CA ASN A 169 9.46 -8.80 23.92
C ASN A 169 9.33 -9.81 22.75
N PHE A 170 9.43 -9.32 21.52
CA PHE A 170 9.56 -10.18 20.34
C PHE A 170 11.03 -10.48 20.09
N THR A 171 11.34 -11.76 20.02
CA THR A 171 12.68 -12.23 19.71
C THR A 171 13.02 -12.06 18.23
N ARG A 172 14.27 -12.26 17.88
CA ARG A 172 14.70 -12.38 16.48
C ARG A 172 14.00 -13.56 15.80
N GLU A 173 13.89 -14.67 16.47
CA GLU A 173 13.26 -15.89 15.96
C GLU A 173 11.77 -15.68 15.68
N ASP A 174 11.04 -14.99 16.54
CA ASP A 174 9.62 -14.65 16.30
C ASP A 174 9.45 -13.86 14.99
N GLN A 175 10.32 -12.88 14.75
CA GLN A 175 10.27 -12.04 13.56
C GLN A 175 10.69 -12.79 12.29
N ASP A 176 11.71 -13.64 12.39
CA ASP A 176 12.15 -14.47 11.26
C ASP A 176 11.09 -15.52 10.90
N ASN A 177 10.44 -16.15 11.88
CA ASN A 177 9.36 -17.11 11.65
C ASN A 177 8.14 -16.44 11.00
N TYR A 178 7.77 -15.24 11.44
CA TYR A 178 6.73 -14.45 10.79
C TYR A 178 7.09 -14.12 9.32
N ALA A 179 8.33 -13.71 9.07
CA ALA A 179 8.81 -13.43 7.72
C ALA A 179 8.76 -14.68 6.82
N ILE A 180 9.26 -15.82 7.31
CA ILE A 180 9.20 -17.11 6.60
C ILE A 180 7.75 -17.44 6.23
N GLN A 181 6.82 -17.32 7.18
CA GLN A 181 5.41 -17.55 6.95
C GLN A 181 4.85 -16.61 5.86
N SER A 182 5.20 -15.31 5.88
CA SER A 182 4.79 -14.34 4.86
C SER A 182 5.31 -14.76 3.46
N TYR A 183 6.59 -15.14 3.33
CA TYR A 183 7.17 -15.63 2.08
C TYR A 183 6.48 -16.91 1.56
N GLU A 184 6.25 -17.88 2.42
CA GLU A 184 5.58 -19.14 2.06
C GLU A 184 4.13 -18.89 1.63
N ARG A 185 3.40 -18.02 2.32
CA ARG A 185 2.04 -17.62 1.96
C ARG A 185 1.99 -16.95 0.60
N SER A 186 2.90 -16.02 0.31
CA SER A 186 2.98 -15.36 -1.01
C SER A 186 3.32 -16.34 -2.12
N ALA A 187 4.30 -17.23 -1.90
CA ALA A 187 4.66 -18.25 -2.86
C ALA A 187 3.49 -19.20 -3.17
N ASN A 188 2.78 -19.65 -2.13
CA ASN A 188 1.61 -20.51 -2.26
C ASN A 188 0.45 -19.78 -2.96
N ALA A 189 0.20 -18.51 -2.64
CA ALA A 189 -0.82 -17.72 -3.29
C ALA A 189 -0.54 -17.53 -4.78
N TRP A 190 0.69 -17.22 -5.17
CA TRP A 190 1.10 -17.15 -6.56
C TRP A 190 0.98 -18.49 -7.29
N ASN A 191 1.44 -19.56 -6.68
CA ASN A 191 1.42 -20.90 -7.30
C ASN A 191 0.00 -21.45 -7.48
N SER A 192 -0.96 -20.98 -6.68
CA SER A 192 -2.37 -21.35 -6.75
C SER A 192 -3.26 -20.34 -7.49
N GLY A 193 -2.68 -19.33 -8.15
CA GLY A 193 -3.42 -18.33 -8.95
C GLY A 193 -4.26 -17.36 -8.15
N LYS A 194 -4.03 -17.23 -6.82
CA LYS A 194 -4.85 -16.37 -5.96
C LYS A 194 -4.71 -14.87 -6.26
N PHE A 195 -3.63 -14.46 -6.93
CA PHE A 195 -3.43 -13.06 -7.33
C PHE A 195 -3.91 -12.75 -8.75
N ASP A 196 -4.34 -13.74 -9.54
CA ASP A 196 -4.67 -13.54 -10.96
C ASP A 196 -5.76 -12.48 -11.18
N ASN A 197 -6.75 -12.41 -10.28
CA ASN A 197 -7.85 -11.46 -10.38
C ASN A 197 -7.47 -10.01 -10.01
N GLU A 198 -6.34 -9.78 -9.37
CA GLU A 198 -5.93 -8.44 -8.95
C GLU A 198 -4.81 -7.84 -9.80
N ILE A 199 -4.07 -8.65 -10.56
CA ILE A 199 -2.90 -8.20 -11.31
C ILE A 199 -3.26 -7.64 -12.68
N VAL A 200 -2.74 -6.43 -12.95
CA VAL A 200 -2.69 -5.83 -14.29
C VAL A 200 -1.24 -5.82 -14.74
N PRO A 201 -0.88 -6.59 -15.80
CA PRO A 201 0.49 -6.62 -16.29
C PRO A 201 0.99 -5.26 -16.76
N VAL A 202 2.28 -5.00 -16.56
CA VAL A 202 2.94 -3.77 -16.98
C VAL A 202 3.83 -4.05 -18.18
N ALA A 203 3.58 -3.34 -19.29
CA ALA A 203 4.46 -3.34 -20.45
C ALA A 203 5.60 -2.34 -20.22
N VAL A 204 6.80 -2.83 -19.98
CA VAL A 204 8.00 -2.04 -19.71
C VAL A 204 8.74 -1.76 -21.02
N PRO A 205 8.78 -0.50 -21.49
CA PRO A 205 9.44 -0.15 -22.72
C PRO A 205 10.93 -0.51 -22.70
N GLN A 206 11.40 -1.04 -23.81
CA GLN A 206 12.81 -1.36 -24.01
C GLN A 206 13.49 -0.32 -24.92
N ARG A 207 14.79 -0.14 -24.77
CA ARG A 207 15.57 0.72 -25.67
C ARG A 207 15.52 0.25 -27.12
N LYS A 208 15.41 -1.07 -27.34
CA LYS A 208 15.24 -1.73 -28.64
C LYS A 208 14.37 -2.97 -28.45
N GLY A 209 13.52 -3.26 -29.44
CA GLY A 209 12.62 -4.40 -29.44
C GLY A 209 11.29 -4.13 -28.77
N ASP A 210 10.53 -5.20 -28.54
CA ASP A 210 9.20 -5.14 -27.91
C ASP A 210 9.28 -4.88 -26.42
N PRO A 211 8.25 -4.30 -25.80
CA PRO A 211 8.18 -4.15 -24.35
C PRO A 211 8.27 -5.51 -23.63
N ILE A 212 8.94 -5.54 -22.48
CA ILE A 212 8.89 -6.70 -21.58
C ILE A 212 7.62 -6.61 -20.75
N ILE A 213 6.86 -7.69 -20.69
CA ILE A 213 5.65 -7.77 -19.87
C ILE A 213 6.02 -8.30 -18.48
N VAL A 214 5.87 -7.44 -17.48
CA VAL A 214 6.00 -7.81 -16.06
C VAL A 214 4.61 -8.11 -15.53
N ALA A 215 4.35 -9.36 -15.13
CA ALA A 215 3.04 -9.86 -14.73
C ALA A 215 3.05 -10.58 -13.37
N LYS A 216 4.18 -10.61 -12.67
CA LYS A 216 4.33 -11.32 -11.38
C LYS A 216 5.14 -10.47 -10.41
N ASP A 217 4.79 -10.54 -9.12
CA ASP A 217 5.59 -9.95 -8.05
C ASP A 217 6.97 -10.59 -8.01
N GLU A 218 7.99 -9.80 -7.73
CA GLU A 218 9.37 -10.26 -7.83
C GLU A 218 9.96 -10.70 -6.48
N GLU A 219 9.59 -10.01 -5.40
CA GLU A 219 10.34 -10.05 -4.14
C GLU A 219 10.36 -11.43 -3.48
N PHE A 220 9.21 -12.09 -3.39
CA PHE A 220 9.10 -13.39 -2.73
C PHE A 220 9.94 -14.49 -3.41
N THR A 221 10.40 -14.28 -4.64
CA THR A 221 11.29 -15.20 -5.38
C THR A 221 12.76 -14.99 -5.08
N ASN A 222 13.13 -13.84 -4.48
CA ASN A 222 14.53 -13.44 -4.25
C ASN A 222 15.09 -13.97 -2.93
N VAL A 223 14.21 -14.40 -2.00
CA VAL A 223 14.62 -14.86 -0.68
C VAL A 223 15.16 -16.29 -0.69
N LYS A 224 16.15 -16.55 0.17
CA LYS A 224 16.63 -17.89 0.53
C LYS A 224 16.24 -18.15 1.98
N LEU A 225 15.13 -18.86 2.20
CA LEU A 225 14.55 -19.06 3.53
C LEU A 225 15.55 -19.67 4.53
N ASP A 226 16.39 -20.60 4.08
CA ASP A 226 17.45 -21.24 4.91
C ASP A 226 18.52 -20.27 5.39
N LYS A 227 18.64 -19.09 4.79
CA LYS A 227 19.60 -18.05 5.15
C LYS A 227 19.06 -17.01 6.12
N ILE A 228 17.74 -16.91 6.28
CA ILE A 228 17.11 -15.87 7.11
C ILE A 228 17.70 -15.85 8.55
N PRO A 229 17.82 -16.98 9.26
CA PRO A 229 18.37 -16.96 10.63
C PRO A 229 19.83 -16.49 10.73
N SER A 230 20.60 -16.57 9.63
CA SER A 230 22.02 -16.18 9.60
C SER A 230 22.25 -14.72 9.21
N LEU A 231 21.21 -13.95 8.91
CA LEU A 231 21.34 -12.53 8.52
C LEU A 231 21.71 -11.67 9.74
N ASN A 232 22.54 -10.65 9.52
CA ASN A 232 22.86 -9.67 10.55
C ASN A 232 21.75 -8.62 10.68
N PRO A 233 21.52 -8.06 11.88
CA PRO A 233 20.71 -6.87 12.06
C PRO A 233 21.21 -5.71 11.20
N VAL A 234 20.28 -4.88 10.66
CA VAL A 234 20.65 -3.82 9.71
C VAL A 234 20.49 -2.40 10.26
N PHE A 235 19.77 -2.19 11.35
CA PHE A 235 19.50 -0.86 11.88
C PHE A 235 20.26 -0.56 13.18
N THR A 236 20.27 -1.48 14.14
CA THR A 236 21.02 -1.35 15.38
C THR A 236 21.94 -2.55 15.57
N LYS A 237 23.09 -2.37 16.23
CA LYS A 237 24.09 -3.44 16.39
C LYS A 237 23.55 -4.68 17.10
N ASP A 238 22.73 -4.46 18.12
CA ASP A 238 22.13 -5.51 18.94
C ASP A 238 20.62 -5.66 18.65
N GLY A 239 20.20 -5.20 17.45
CA GLY A 239 18.82 -5.27 17.00
C GLY A 239 18.40 -6.64 16.50
N THR A 240 17.13 -6.75 16.17
CA THR A 240 16.51 -7.99 15.70
C THR A 240 15.96 -7.88 14.25
N VAL A 241 15.89 -6.65 13.73
CA VAL A 241 15.39 -6.37 12.37
C VAL A 241 16.49 -6.62 11.35
N THR A 242 16.17 -7.43 10.35
CA THR A 242 17.07 -7.81 9.24
C THR A 242 16.47 -7.45 7.89
N ALA A 243 17.26 -7.60 6.84
CA ALA A 243 16.77 -7.40 5.47
C ALA A 243 15.64 -8.36 5.07
N ALA A 244 15.49 -9.52 5.73
CA ALA A 244 14.45 -10.50 5.40
C ALA A 244 13.18 -10.37 6.26
N ASN A 245 13.24 -9.76 7.45
CA ASN A 245 12.07 -9.54 8.30
C ASN A 245 11.59 -8.07 8.31
N ALA A 246 12.22 -7.23 7.49
CA ALA A 246 11.72 -5.92 7.07
C ALA A 246 11.05 -6.01 5.69
N SER A 247 10.07 -5.14 5.40
CA SER A 247 9.63 -4.96 4.02
C SER A 247 10.74 -4.38 3.17
N THR A 248 10.71 -4.70 1.89
CA THR A 248 11.71 -4.25 0.93
C THR A 248 11.33 -2.92 0.26
N ILE A 249 12.24 -2.37 -0.51
CA ILE A 249 12.08 -1.16 -1.31
C ILE A 249 11.55 -1.58 -2.67
N ASN A 250 10.44 -1.00 -3.13
CA ASN A 250 9.71 -1.55 -4.26
C ASN A 250 9.04 -0.48 -5.13
N ASP A 251 8.62 -0.94 -6.31
CA ASP A 251 7.92 -0.18 -7.33
C ASP A 251 6.55 -0.80 -7.58
N GLY A 252 5.49 0.00 -7.63
CA GLY A 252 4.14 -0.53 -7.90
C GLY A 252 3.04 0.51 -7.80
N ALA A 253 1.85 0.11 -8.26
CA ALA A 253 0.64 0.90 -8.17
C ALA A 253 -0.61 0.02 -7.97
N ALA A 254 -1.63 0.59 -7.36
CA ALA A 254 -2.95 -0.04 -7.24
C ALA A 254 -4.05 1.01 -7.34
N ALA A 255 -5.23 0.61 -7.81
CA ALA A 255 -6.38 1.48 -7.92
C ALA A 255 -7.68 0.72 -7.66
N VAL A 256 -8.64 1.42 -7.08
CA VAL A 256 -10.03 0.99 -6.93
C VAL A 256 -10.95 2.04 -7.55
N ILE A 257 -12.12 1.59 -8.03
CA ILE A 257 -13.20 2.48 -8.46
C ILE A 257 -14.28 2.46 -7.40
N LEU A 258 -14.59 3.64 -6.90
CA LEU A 258 -15.62 3.90 -5.90
C LEU A 258 -16.81 4.58 -6.56
N MET A 259 -18.01 4.24 -6.14
CA MET A 259 -19.22 4.98 -6.49
C MET A 259 -20.32 4.81 -5.44
N SER A 260 -21.39 5.60 -5.56
CA SER A 260 -22.59 5.31 -4.76
C SER A 260 -23.21 4.00 -5.23
N GLU A 261 -23.88 3.28 -4.31
CA GLU A 261 -24.60 2.04 -4.63
C GLU A 261 -25.64 2.30 -5.73
N GLU A 262 -26.36 3.42 -5.65
CA GLU A 262 -27.37 3.82 -6.63
C GLU A 262 -26.74 4.00 -8.03
N LYS A 263 -25.54 4.58 -8.09
CA LYS A 263 -24.82 4.76 -9.35
C LYS A 263 -24.36 3.43 -9.93
N ALA A 264 -23.86 2.52 -9.10
CA ALA A 264 -23.45 1.19 -9.54
C ALA A 264 -24.64 0.43 -10.16
N ILE A 265 -25.79 0.47 -9.49
CA ILE A 265 -27.03 -0.15 -9.99
C ILE A 265 -27.48 0.48 -11.30
N ALA A 266 -27.47 1.82 -11.41
CA ALA A 266 -27.86 2.54 -12.60
C ALA A 266 -26.97 2.23 -13.83
N LEU A 267 -25.69 1.91 -13.59
CA LEU A 267 -24.73 1.48 -14.62
C LEU A 267 -24.73 -0.03 -14.89
N GLY A 268 -25.54 -0.82 -14.14
CA GLY A 268 -25.57 -2.28 -14.25
C GLY A 268 -24.28 -2.94 -13.77
N LEU A 269 -23.49 -2.26 -12.95
CA LEU A 269 -22.24 -2.79 -12.39
C LEU A 269 -22.53 -3.58 -11.12
N LYS A 270 -21.81 -4.70 -10.97
CA LYS A 270 -21.88 -5.51 -9.72
C LYS A 270 -20.83 -4.98 -8.74
N PRO A 271 -21.24 -4.47 -7.56
CA PRO A 271 -20.30 -4.09 -6.54
C PRO A 271 -19.53 -5.30 -6.00
N LEU A 272 -18.27 -5.08 -5.59
CA LEU A 272 -17.41 -6.07 -4.93
C LEU A 272 -17.59 -6.04 -3.41
N ALA A 273 -17.61 -4.81 -2.85
CA ALA A 273 -17.73 -4.61 -1.41
C ALA A 273 -18.30 -3.22 -1.09
N TYR A 274 -18.98 -3.12 0.06
CA TYR A 274 -19.28 -1.85 0.72
C TYR A 274 -18.11 -1.35 1.53
N ILE A 275 -17.89 -0.03 1.60
CA ILE A 275 -17.05 0.61 2.62
C ILE A 275 -17.92 0.85 3.85
N LYS A 276 -17.69 0.11 4.94
CA LYS A 276 -18.48 0.16 6.17
C LYS A 276 -17.99 1.21 7.15
N GLY A 277 -16.69 1.38 7.26
CA GLY A 277 -16.09 2.32 8.17
C GLY A 277 -14.60 2.52 7.89
N TYR A 278 -14.09 3.66 8.29
CA TYR A 278 -12.66 3.97 8.19
C TYR A 278 -12.26 4.99 9.25
N ALA A 279 -11.00 4.93 9.66
CA ALA A 279 -10.46 5.84 10.66
C ALA A 279 -8.96 6.06 10.51
N ASP A 280 -8.50 7.19 11.02
CA ASP A 280 -7.10 7.48 11.26
C ASP A 280 -6.80 7.44 12.76
N ALA A 281 -5.56 7.12 13.11
CA ALA A 281 -5.01 7.30 14.44
C ALA A 281 -3.57 7.81 14.35
N ALA A 282 -3.10 8.41 15.43
CA ALA A 282 -1.71 8.82 15.59
C ALA A 282 -1.29 8.72 17.06
N GLN A 283 0.01 8.57 17.27
CA GLN A 283 0.68 8.57 18.56
C GLN A 283 2.12 9.12 18.42
N GLU A 284 2.96 8.98 19.42
CA GLU A 284 4.38 9.36 19.29
C GLU A 284 5.03 8.75 18.05
N PRO A 285 5.82 9.52 17.26
CA PRO A 285 6.41 9.06 16.02
C PRO A 285 7.14 7.72 16.11
N LYS A 286 7.95 7.51 17.14
CA LYS A 286 8.70 6.26 17.36
C LYS A 286 7.83 5.00 17.52
N TRP A 287 6.54 5.16 17.85
CA TRP A 287 5.59 4.06 18.03
C TRP A 287 4.67 3.84 16.81
N PHE A 288 5.04 4.36 15.62
CA PHE A 288 4.23 4.17 14.42
C PHE A 288 3.88 2.70 14.15
N THR A 289 4.74 1.77 14.56
CA THR A 289 4.60 0.33 14.39
C THR A 289 3.33 -0.25 14.98
N THR A 290 2.81 0.33 16.07
CA THR A 290 1.59 -0.12 16.78
C THR A 290 0.37 0.77 16.55
N SER A 291 0.51 1.80 15.71
CA SER A 291 -0.60 2.70 15.38
C SER A 291 -1.79 2.03 14.67
N PRO A 292 -1.63 0.95 13.88
CA PRO A 292 -2.75 0.20 13.33
C PRO A 292 -3.72 -0.31 14.40
N ALA A 293 -3.20 -0.82 15.54
CA ALA A 293 -4.02 -1.25 16.66
C ALA A 293 -4.83 -0.12 17.33
N LYS A 294 -4.52 1.15 17.03
CA LYS A 294 -5.31 2.30 17.47
C LYS A 294 -6.30 2.78 16.40
N ALA A 295 -5.98 2.57 15.12
CA ALA A 295 -6.86 3.00 14.02
C ALA A 295 -7.99 1.99 13.76
N LEU A 296 -7.67 0.69 13.79
CA LEU A 296 -8.62 -0.36 13.45
C LEU A 296 -9.85 -0.41 14.38
N PRO A 297 -9.74 -0.34 15.72
CA PRO A 297 -10.92 -0.29 16.60
C PRO A 297 -11.84 0.89 16.29
N LYS A 298 -11.28 2.06 15.94
CA LYS A 298 -12.09 3.23 15.55
C LYS A 298 -12.82 3.03 14.22
N ALA A 299 -12.20 2.32 13.27
CA ALA A 299 -12.85 1.99 12.00
C ALA A 299 -13.97 0.98 12.20
N LEU A 300 -13.78 -0.03 13.05
CA LEU A 300 -14.78 -1.02 13.45
C LEU A 300 -15.95 -0.38 14.20
N GLU A 301 -15.68 0.52 15.14
CA GLU A 301 -16.72 1.29 15.84
C GLU A 301 -17.62 2.05 14.86
N LYS A 302 -17.01 2.77 13.89
CA LYS A 302 -17.75 3.49 12.85
C LYS A 302 -18.53 2.56 11.93
N ALA A 303 -18.04 1.36 11.71
CA ALA A 303 -18.72 0.33 10.93
C ALA A 303 -19.88 -0.33 11.71
N GLY A 304 -19.90 -0.21 13.04
CA GLY A 304 -20.83 -0.93 13.92
C GLY A 304 -20.57 -2.44 13.95
N ILE A 305 -19.30 -2.85 13.80
CA ILE A 305 -18.86 -4.24 13.67
C ILE A 305 -17.90 -4.57 14.81
N ALA A 306 -18.12 -5.71 15.49
CA ALA A 306 -17.18 -6.19 16.49
C ALA A 306 -15.95 -6.84 15.81
N ILE A 307 -14.80 -6.77 16.46
CA ILE A 307 -13.56 -7.35 15.91
C ILE A 307 -13.68 -8.88 15.72
N SER A 308 -14.48 -9.54 16.56
CA SER A 308 -14.80 -10.97 16.46
C SER A 308 -15.60 -11.35 15.22
N ASP A 309 -16.26 -10.39 14.58
CA ASP A 309 -17.10 -10.60 13.40
C ASP A 309 -16.33 -10.38 12.09
N VAL A 310 -15.05 -10.03 12.19
CA VAL A 310 -14.18 -9.85 11.03
C VAL A 310 -13.59 -11.19 10.62
N ASP A 311 -13.87 -11.59 9.38
CA ASP A 311 -13.40 -12.87 8.83
C ASP A 311 -11.90 -12.84 8.49
N TYR A 312 -11.40 -11.73 7.87
CA TYR A 312 -10.02 -11.60 7.43
C TYR A 312 -9.46 -10.21 7.66
N PHE A 313 -8.17 -10.17 7.97
CA PHE A 313 -7.41 -8.96 8.20
C PHE A 313 -6.24 -8.83 7.23
N GLU A 314 -5.98 -7.62 6.75
CA GLU A 314 -4.77 -7.25 6.03
C GLU A 314 -4.05 -6.11 6.76
N PHE A 315 -2.92 -6.43 7.41
CA PHE A 315 -2.00 -5.44 7.95
C PHE A 315 -0.83 -5.24 6.99
N ASN A 316 -0.47 -3.99 6.72
CA ASN A 316 0.74 -3.75 5.96
C ASN A 316 1.96 -4.10 6.81
N GLU A 317 2.75 -5.06 6.37
CA GLU A 317 3.94 -5.56 7.04
C GLU A 317 5.15 -4.66 6.73
N ALA A 318 5.15 -3.40 7.21
CA ALA A 318 6.35 -2.55 7.07
C ALA A 318 7.59 -3.24 7.67
N PHE A 319 7.38 -4.01 8.71
CA PHE A 319 8.32 -4.94 9.35
C PHE A 319 7.51 -6.13 9.89
N ALA A 320 8.13 -7.29 10.06
CA ALA A 320 7.48 -8.45 10.67
C ALA A 320 6.91 -8.13 12.06
N VAL A 321 7.64 -7.34 12.86
CA VAL A 321 7.20 -6.90 14.18
C VAL A 321 5.91 -6.05 14.14
N VAL A 322 5.62 -5.37 13.04
CA VAL A 322 4.35 -4.62 12.89
C VAL A 322 3.17 -5.59 12.85
N GLY A 323 3.26 -6.65 12.07
CA GLY A 323 2.24 -7.71 12.05
C GLY A 323 2.09 -8.36 13.43
N LEU A 324 3.19 -8.82 14.02
CA LEU A 324 3.22 -9.47 15.32
C LEU A 324 2.63 -8.60 16.43
N ALA A 325 3.07 -7.33 16.55
CA ALA A 325 2.63 -6.45 17.63
C ALA A 325 1.14 -6.08 17.52
N ASN A 326 0.66 -5.77 16.32
CA ASN A 326 -0.75 -5.42 16.13
C ASN A 326 -1.67 -6.62 16.33
N SER A 327 -1.31 -7.82 15.85
CA SER A 327 -2.07 -9.05 16.11
C SER A 327 -2.15 -9.34 17.61
N ARG A 328 -1.02 -9.23 18.33
CA ARG A 328 -0.98 -9.42 19.79
C ARG A 328 -1.84 -8.41 20.55
N ILE A 329 -1.72 -7.11 20.23
CA ILE A 329 -2.50 -6.04 20.91
C ILE A 329 -3.99 -6.22 20.70
N LEU A 330 -4.38 -6.65 19.50
CA LEU A 330 -5.79 -6.82 19.11
C LEU A 330 -6.34 -8.21 19.44
N GLY A 331 -5.53 -9.14 19.90
CA GLY A 331 -5.92 -10.52 20.22
C GLY A 331 -6.33 -11.32 19.00
N LEU A 332 -5.69 -11.10 17.85
CA LEU A 332 -6.01 -11.77 16.59
C LEU A 332 -5.26 -13.10 16.45
N ASP A 333 -5.91 -14.05 15.77
CA ASP A 333 -5.31 -15.31 15.35
C ASP A 333 -4.61 -15.10 13.99
N ASP A 334 -3.37 -15.59 13.87
CA ASP A 334 -2.59 -15.50 12.64
C ASP A 334 -3.21 -16.25 11.45
N SER A 335 -4.16 -17.15 11.70
CA SER A 335 -4.83 -17.95 10.66
C SER A 335 -5.67 -17.11 9.69
N ASN A 336 -6.13 -15.93 10.11
CA ASN A 336 -6.95 -15.02 9.32
C ASN A 336 -6.30 -13.65 9.04
N VAL A 337 -5.01 -13.50 9.36
CA VAL A 337 -4.23 -12.29 9.09
C VAL A 337 -3.26 -12.53 7.96
N ASN A 338 -3.28 -11.67 6.91
CA ASN A 338 -2.35 -11.71 5.77
C ASN A 338 -2.21 -13.12 5.15
N VAL A 339 -3.34 -13.79 4.91
CA VAL A 339 -3.38 -15.20 4.52
C VAL A 339 -2.72 -15.50 3.16
N ASN A 340 -2.54 -14.49 2.33
CA ASN A 340 -1.82 -14.59 1.05
C ASN A 340 -0.40 -13.98 1.12
N GLY A 341 0.14 -13.76 2.33
CA GLY A 341 1.39 -13.04 2.56
C GLY A 341 1.17 -11.52 2.57
N GLY A 342 2.21 -10.75 2.84
CA GLY A 342 2.15 -9.30 2.98
C GLY A 342 3.41 -8.59 2.51
N ALA A 343 3.62 -7.36 2.98
CA ALA A 343 4.67 -6.48 2.46
C ALA A 343 6.11 -6.97 2.72
N VAL A 344 6.34 -7.82 3.72
CA VAL A 344 7.65 -8.45 3.94
C VAL A 344 8.04 -9.30 2.75
N SER A 345 7.09 -10.05 2.18
CA SER A 345 7.33 -10.96 1.08
C SER A 345 6.95 -10.41 -0.30
N LEU A 346 5.98 -9.52 -0.40
CA LEU A 346 5.51 -8.93 -1.66
C LEU A 346 6.19 -7.59 -1.96
N GLY A 347 6.58 -6.83 -0.92
CA GLY A 347 7.17 -5.52 -1.07
C GLY A 347 6.28 -4.35 -0.60
N HIS A 348 6.91 -3.17 -0.45
CA HIS A 348 6.27 -1.99 0.14
C HIS A 348 6.50 -0.71 -0.68
N PRO A 349 5.94 -0.58 -1.88
CA PRO A 349 5.91 0.70 -2.59
C PRO A 349 5.03 1.69 -1.81
N LEU A 350 5.65 2.70 -1.16
CA LEU A 350 5.04 3.50 -0.08
C LEU A 350 3.65 4.03 -0.40
N GLY A 351 3.51 4.81 -1.47
CA GLY A 351 2.23 5.43 -1.84
C GLY A 351 1.16 4.44 -2.30
N CYS A 352 1.57 3.26 -2.77
CA CYS A 352 0.69 2.20 -3.27
C CYS A 352 0.13 1.32 -2.15
N SER A 353 0.94 1.01 -1.13
CA SER A 353 0.66 -0.09 -0.20
C SER A 353 -0.69 -0.01 0.51
N GLY A 354 -1.15 1.21 0.85
CA GLY A 354 -2.44 1.37 1.54
C GLY A 354 -3.64 0.91 0.71
N VAL A 355 -3.61 1.08 -0.61
CA VAL A 355 -4.66 0.56 -1.49
C VAL A 355 -4.37 -0.88 -1.92
N ARG A 356 -3.09 -1.28 -2.03
CA ARG A 356 -2.71 -2.66 -2.33
C ARG A 356 -3.36 -3.64 -1.36
N ILE A 357 -3.27 -3.38 -0.05
CA ILE A 357 -3.87 -4.26 0.96
C ILE A 357 -5.41 -4.31 0.88
N ILE A 358 -6.07 -3.23 0.42
CA ILE A 358 -7.53 -3.26 0.17
C ILE A 358 -7.85 -4.16 -1.02
N VAL A 359 -7.08 -4.07 -2.11
CA VAL A 359 -7.25 -4.92 -3.30
C VAL A 359 -7.08 -6.39 -2.93
N THR A 360 -6.03 -6.73 -2.20
CA THR A 360 -5.79 -8.11 -1.74
C THR A 360 -6.90 -8.58 -0.79
N LEU A 361 -7.34 -7.74 0.16
CA LEU A 361 -8.41 -8.10 1.11
C LEU A 361 -9.73 -8.47 0.41
N ILE A 362 -10.11 -7.72 -0.64
CA ILE A 362 -11.32 -8.03 -1.44
C ILE A 362 -11.20 -9.44 -2.04
N ASN A 363 -10.04 -9.77 -2.63
CA ASN A 363 -9.81 -11.10 -3.21
C ASN A 363 -9.72 -12.20 -2.14
N VAL A 364 -9.12 -11.92 -0.98
CA VAL A 364 -9.09 -12.86 0.16
C VAL A 364 -10.49 -13.21 0.63
N LEU A 365 -11.37 -12.21 0.77
CA LEU A 365 -12.76 -12.43 1.14
C LEU A 365 -13.51 -13.30 0.10
N GLU A 366 -13.30 -13.02 -1.19
CA GLU A 366 -13.92 -13.81 -2.26
C GLU A 366 -13.42 -15.27 -2.26
N GLN A 367 -12.10 -15.47 -2.18
CA GLN A 367 -11.45 -16.78 -2.22
C GLN A 367 -11.83 -17.70 -1.07
N ASN A 368 -12.12 -17.13 0.09
CA ASN A 368 -12.40 -17.87 1.32
C ASN A 368 -13.87 -17.76 1.79
N ASN A 369 -14.78 -17.22 0.95
CA ASN A 369 -16.17 -16.99 1.28
C ASN A 369 -16.38 -16.14 2.55
N GLY A 370 -15.42 -15.25 2.87
CA GLY A 370 -15.56 -14.29 3.96
C GLY A 370 -16.48 -13.14 3.55
N THR A 371 -17.05 -12.47 4.52
CA THR A 371 -17.98 -11.35 4.34
C THR A 371 -17.36 -10.04 4.83
N ILE A 372 -16.84 -10.02 6.05
CA ILE A 372 -16.29 -8.82 6.67
C ILE A 372 -14.76 -8.87 6.62
N GLY A 373 -14.15 -7.83 6.06
CA GLY A 373 -12.71 -7.68 6.04
C GLY A 373 -12.29 -6.34 6.64
N ALA A 374 -11.10 -6.33 7.25
CA ALA A 374 -10.51 -5.13 7.80
C ALA A 374 -9.04 -4.99 7.38
N ALA A 375 -8.66 -3.81 6.91
CA ALA A 375 -7.28 -3.52 6.56
C ALA A 375 -6.74 -2.36 7.37
N ALA A 376 -5.47 -2.42 7.77
CA ALA A 376 -4.80 -1.34 8.47
C ALA A 376 -3.34 -1.20 8.05
N ILE A 377 -2.88 0.04 7.99
CA ILE A 377 -1.52 0.39 7.60
C ILE A 377 -0.96 1.45 8.52
N CYS A 378 0.24 1.22 9.06
CA CYS A 378 1.01 2.23 9.75
C CYS A 378 1.62 3.23 8.77
N ASN A 379 2.02 4.40 9.26
CA ASN A 379 2.83 5.34 8.48
C ASN A 379 3.83 6.07 9.37
N GLY A 380 4.97 6.43 8.80
CA GLY A 380 5.98 7.25 9.48
C GLY A 380 5.36 8.50 10.11
N GLY A 381 5.96 8.98 11.21
CA GLY A 381 5.42 10.08 12.02
C GLY A 381 4.35 9.65 13.04
N GLY A 382 4.25 8.35 13.35
CA GLY A 382 3.36 7.83 14.40
C GLY A 382 1.93 7.53 13.96
N GLY A 383 1.62 7.63 12.68
CA GLY A 383 0.24 7.50 12.18
C GLY A 383 -0.16 6.10 11.76
N ALA A 384 -1.47 5.92 11.53
CA ALA A 384 -2.06 4.79 10.82
C ALA A 384 -3.40 5.17 10.18
N SER A 385 -3.81 4.39 9.19
CA SER A 385 -5.17 4.37 8.64
C SER A 385 -5.71 2.96 8.68
N ALA A 386 -7.05 2.83 8.86
CA ALA A 386 -7.75 1.56 8.80
C ALA A 386 -9.08 1.70 8.07
N ILE A 387 -9.50 0.63 7.42
CA ILE A 387 -10.77 0.55 6.67
C ILE A 387 -11.42 -0.81 6.92
N VAL A 388 -12.75 -0.81 7.00
CA VAL A 388 -13.59 -2.02 7.12
C VAL A 388 -14.46 -2.10 5.89
N ILE A 389 -14.48 -3.25 5.24
CA ILE A 389 -15.28 -3.54 4.06
C ILE A 389 -16.18 -4.74 4.30
N GLU A 390 -17.32 -4.77 3.61
CA GLU A 390 -18.25 -5.90 3.59
C GLU A 390 -18.42 -6.37 2.15
N ARG A 391 -18.01 -7.60 1.85
CA ARG A 391 -18.17 -8.23 0.52
C ARG A 391 -19.65 -8.44 0.20
N ILE A 392 -20.01 -8.26 -1.07
CA ILE A 392 -21.38 -8.41 -1.60
C ILE A 392 -21.54 -9.72 -2.36
#